data_90822fccdf7adfd67b0c0f3ed199c3a3
#
_entry.id   90822fccdf7adfd67b0c0f3ed199c3a3
#
_cell.length_a   1.000
_cell.length_b   1.000
_cell.length_c   1.000
_cell.angle_alpha   90.00
_cell.angle_beta   90.00
_cell.angle_gamma   90.00
#
_symmetry.space_group_name_H-M   'P 1'
#
loop_
_entity.id
_entity.type
_entity.pdbx_description
1 polymer ?
#
loop_
_entity_poly.entity_id
_entity_poly.type
_entity_poly.pdbx_seq_one_letter_code
_entity_poly.pdbx_strand_id
1 'polypeptide(L)'
;MSNIMLKVEDLHTAYGQSEALHGISFEGHANETVAIMGRNGMGKTTLFKSLMGVLPLKSGRIEVAGQDVSRDESFRRVAKGIAYVPQGRMIFPTLTVEENIQTGLENSKTKRIPEEIYALFPVLWDMKRRKGGNLSGGQQQQLAIARALVTDPKVLLLDEPTEGIQPSIIKDIAKALNEIRKLRGITIVVSEQVLSFAMDVADRLFVIEGGRLVHETARDKTDVNHIKAYLSV
;
A
#
# COMPACT_ATOMS: atom_id res chain seq x y z
N MET A 1 5.77 12.10 -21.34
CA MET A 1 6.81 11.42 -20.56
C MET A 1 6.10 10.75 -19.38
N SER A 2 6.23 9.46 -19.21
CA SER A 2 5.64 8.75 -18.08
C SER A 2 6.28 9.27 -16.78
N ASN A 3 5.45 9.81 -15.88
CA ASN A 3 5.95 10.35 -14.61
C ASN A 3 6.07 9.17 -13.62
N ILE A 4 7.24 8.51 -13.61
CA ILE A 4 7.53 7.36 -12.72
C ILE A 4 7.67 7.90 -11.30
N MET A 5 6.82 7.39 -10.39
CA MET A 5 6.84 7.74 -8.98
C MET A 5 7.50 6.68 -8.10
N LEU A 6 7.41 5.42 -8.52
CA LEU A 6 8.13 4.31 -7.89
C LEU A 6 8.86 3.53 -8.97
N LYS A 7 10.17 3.33 -8.81
CA LYS A 7 10.96 2.45 -9.66
C LYS A 7 11.68 1.43 -8.81
N VAL A 8 11.56 0.17 -9.16
CA VAL A 8 12.20 -0.96 -8.49
C VAL A 8 13.00 -1.72 -9.54
N GLU A 9 14.29 -1.90 -9.32
CA GLU A 9 15.22 -2.54 -10.26
C GLU A 9 16.00 -3.64 -9.56
N ASP A 10 15.87 -4.87 -10.07
CA ASP A 10 16.61 -6.07 -9.67
C ASP A 10 16.71 -6.25 -8.15
N LEU A 11 15.58 -6.09 -7.46
CA LEU A 11 15.53 -6.07 -6.01
C LEU A 11 15.67 -7.49 -5.45
N HIS A 12 16.69 -7.67 -4.62
CA HIS A 12 16.97 -8.89 -3.87
C HIS A 12 16.93 -8.63 -2.37
N THR A 13 16.30 -9.53 -1.63
CA THR A 13 16.17 -9.43 -0.17
C THR A 13 16.25 -10.81 0.46
N ALA A 14 16.87 -10.90 1.65
CA ALA A 14 17.06 -12.15 2.37
C ALA A 14 16.74 -12.02 3.86
N TYR A 15 16.31 -13.11 4.47
CA TYR A 15 16.25 -13.31 5.92
C TYR A 15 17.44 -14.19 6.32
N GLY A 16 18.50 -13.56 6.88
CA GLY A 16 19.76 -14.26 7.13
C GLY A 16 20.37 -14.81 5.83
N GLN A 17 20.52 -16.13 5.73
CA GLN A 17 21.05 -16.80 4.53
C GLN A 17 19.96 -17.16 3.49
N SER A 18 18.68 -17.07 3.87
CA SER A 18 17.57 -17.46 2.97
C SER A 18 17.12 -16.26 2.16
N GLU A 19 17.36 -16.30 0.87
CA GLU A 19 16.86 -15.30 -0.06
C GLU A 19 15.36 -15.46 -0.26
N ALA A 20 14.62 -14.34 -0.14
CA ALA A 20 13.17 -14.32 -0.19
C ALA A 20 12.61 -13.55 -1.40
N LEU A 21 13.40 -12.63 -1.97
CA LEU A 21 13.07 -11.94 -3.22
C LEU A 21 14.23 -12.07 -4.18
N HIS A 22 13.91 -12.37 -5.44
CA HIS A 22 14.86 -12.80 -6.46
C HIS A 22 14.76 -11.95 -7.73
N GLY A 23 15.28 -10.71 -7.70
CA GLY A 23 15.34 -9.83 -8.86
C GLY A 23 13.99 -9.21 -9.23
N ILE A 24 13.26 -8.67 -8.26
CA ILE A 24 11.98 -7.99 -8.50
C ILE A 24 12.25 -6.66 -9.21
N SER A 25 11.58 -6.47 -10.37
CA SER A 25 11.62 -5.21 -11.12
C SER A 25 10.23 -4.81 -11.57
N PHE A 26 9.81 -3.58 -11.28
CA PHE A 26 8.59 -2.95 -11.78
C PHE A 26 8.62 -1.44 -11.58
N GLU A 27 7.70 -0.75 -12.27
CA GLU A 27 7.51 0.69 -12.13
C GLU A 27 6.06 0.99 -11.74
N GLY A 28 5.86 2.06 -10.98
CA GLY A 28 4.56 2.66 -10.69
C GLY A 28 4.54 4.11 -11.14
N HIS A 29 3.54 4.50 -11.91
CA HIS A 29 3.42 5.83 -12.49
C HIS A 29 2.47 6.73 -11.68
N ALA A 30 2.60 8.04 -11.84
CA ALA A 30 1.67 8.98 -11.23
C ALA A 30 0.22 8.67 -11.65
N ASN A 31 -0.69 8.74 -10.68
CA ASN A 31 -2.11 8.41 -10.88
C ASN A 31 -2.35 6.97 -11.35
N GLU A 32 -1.51 6.03 -10.92
CA GLU A 32 -1.63 4.60 -11.22
C GLU A 32 -1.79 3.79 -9.94
N THR A 33 -2.59 2.72 -10.02
CA THR A 33 -2.61 1.65 -9.00
C THR A 33 -2.04 0.37 -9.60
N VAL A 34 -1.00 -0.17 -8.94
CA VAL A 34 -0.37 -1.45 -9.27
C VAL A 34 -0.77 -2.48 -8.21
N ALA A 35 -1.33 -3.61 -8.61
CA ALA A 35 -1.61 -4.72 -7.71
C ALA A 35 -0.55 -5.83 -7.84
N ILE A 36 0.00 -6.25 -6.70
CA ILE A 36 0.90 -7.40 -6.59
C ILE A 36 0.09 -8.57 -6.04
N MET A 37 -0.34 -9.45 -6.93
CA MET A 37 -1.18 -10.61 -6.61
C MET A 37 -0.33 -11.81 -6.26
N GLY A 38 -0.77 -12.63 -5.31
CA GLY A 38 -0.08 -13.87 -4.97
C GLY A 38 -0.62 -14.49 -3.70
N ARG A 39 -0.36 -15.78 -3.53
CA ARG A 39 -0.73 -16.55 -2.33
C ARG A 39 0.07 -16.12 -1.11
N ASN A 40 -0.34 -16.60 0.06
CA ASN A 40 0.43 -16.41 1.28
C ASN A 40 1.81 -17.09 1.16
N GLY A 41 2.84 -16.44 1.70
CA GLY A 41 4.22 -16.93 1.64
C GLY A 41 4.97 -16.69 0.32
N MET A 42 4.34 -16.09 -0.70
CA MET A 42 4.99 -15.84 -2.00
C MET A 42 5.93 -14.64 -2.04
N GLY A 43 6.04 -13.86 -0.96
CA GLY A 43 6.98 -12.74 -0.86
C GLY A 43 6.34 -11.35 -0.87
N LYS A 44 5.00 -11.20 -0.91
CA LYS A 44 4.30 -9.91 -0.94
C LYS A 44 4.71 -8.98 0.21
N THR A 45 4.51 -9.41 1.45
CA THR A 45 4.88 -8.61 2.64
C THR A 45 6.39 -8.37 2.73
N THR A 46 7.22 -9.31 2.26
CA THR A 46 8.67 -9.12 2.17
C THR A 46 9.01 -7.98 1.21
N LEU A 47 8.37 -7.96 0.03
CA LEU A 47 8.52 -6.88 -0.94
C LEU A 47 8.14 -5.52 -0.30
N PHE A 48 6.99 -5.42 0.34
CA PHE A 48 6.52 -4.18 0.95
C PHE A 48 7.43 -3.70 2.10
N LYS A 49 7.91 -4.63 2.94
CA LYS A 49 8.91 -4.32 3.98
C LYS A 49 10.24 -3.83 3.38
N SER A 50 10.66 -4.40 2.25
CA SER A 50 11.87 -3.98 1.53
C SER A 50 11.68 -2.59 0.90
N LEU A 51 10.53 -2.32 0.26
CA LEU A 51 10.18 -1.00 -0.29
C LEU A 51 10.15 0.07 0.81
N MET A 52 9.69 -0.30 2.01
CA MET A 52 9.64 0.62 3.15
C MET A 52 10.97 0.77 3.90
N GLY A 53 11.98 -0.06 3.62
CA GLY A 53 13.26 -0.05 4.32
C GLY A 53 13.20 -0.66 5.73
N VAL A 54 12.15 -1.42 6.04
CA VAL A 54 12.05 -2.23 7.26
C VAL A 54 12.95 -3.46 7.14
N LEU A 55 13.07 -3.99 5.93
CA LEU A 55 13.96 -5.09 5.61
C LEU A 55 15.05 -4.57 4.65
N PRO A 56 16.34 -4.73 4.97
CA PRO A 56 17.42 -4.23 4.12
C PRO A 56 17.51 -5.00 2.81
N LEU A 57 17.92 -4.30 1.75
CA LEU A 57 18.19 -4.91 0.45
C LEU A 57 19.52 -5.66 0.49
N LYS A 58 19.58 -6.82 -0.16
CA LYS A 58 20.82 -7.52 -0.51
C LYS A 58 21.48 -6.86 -1.73
N SER A 59 20.67 -6.58 -2.77
CA SER A 59 21.05 -5.83 -3.97
C SER A 59 19.81 -5.22 -4.63
N GLY A 60 20.03 -4.44 -5.70
CA GLY A 60 18.99 -3.77 -6.44
C GLY A 60 18.82 -2.30 -6.04
N ARG A 61 17.86 -1.65 -6.69
CA ARG A 61 17.64 -0.21 -6.53
C ARG A 61 16.15 0.12 -6.38
N ILE A 62 15.86 1.10 -5.53
CA ILE A 62 14.53 1.66 -5.34
C ILE A 62 14.62 3.17 -5.48
N GLU A 63 13.80 3.75 -6.36
CA GLU A 63 13.65 5.19 -6.51
C GLU A 63 12.21 5.63 -6.23
N VAL A 64 12.06 6.77 -5.56
CA VAL A 64 10.79 7.44 -5.30
C VAL A 64 10.84 8.83 -5.89
N ALA A 65 9.97 9.11 -6.86
CA ALA A 65 9.95 10.38 -7.61
C ALA A 65 11.35 10.81 -8.07
N GLY A 66 12.12 9.87 -8.64
CA GLY A 66 13.47 10.09 -9.17
C GLY A 66 14.56 10.18 -8.10
N GLN A 67 14.26 9.98 -6.82
CA GLN A 67 15.25 9.97 -5.74
C GLN A 67 15.55 8.53 -5.31
N ASP A 68 16.83 8.17 -5.31
CA ASP A 68 17.29 6.88 -4.80
C ASP A 68 17.03 6.79 -3.27
N VAL A 69 16.33 5.75 -2.86
CA VAL A 69 16.01 5.45 -1.46
C VAL A 69 16.52 4.08 -1.01
N SER A 70 17.30 3.40 -1.84
CA SER A 70 17.71 2.00 -1.65
C SER A 70 18.36 1.74 -0.29
N ARG A 71 19.15 2.70 0.21
CA ARG A 71 19.87 2.61 1.48
C ARG A 71 19.28 3.47 2.60
N ASP A 72 18.16 4.13 2.32
CA ASP A 72 17.50 4.97 3.32
C ASP A 72 16.77 4.13 4.35
N GLU A 73 16.81 4.59 5.59
CA GLU A 73 15.97 4.08 6.67
C GLU A 73 14.50 4.50 6.44
N SER A 74 13.56 3.76 7.04
CA SER A 74 12.12 3.93 6.83
C SER A 74 11.65 5.38 6.99
N PHE A 75 12.10 6.09 8.04
CA PHE A 75 11.67 7.48 8.27
C PHE A 75 12.13 8.44 7.16
N ARG A 76 13.31 8.20 6.55
CA ARG A 76 13.79 8.99 5.40
C ARG A 76 12.99 8.72 4.15
N ARG A 77 12.56 7.45 3.94
CA ARG A 77 11.67 7.09 2.82
C ARG A 77 10.30 7.75 2.99
N VAL A 78 9.76 7.82 4.22
CA VAL A 78 8.54 8.58 4.51
C VAL A 78 8.73 10.07 4.15
N ALA A 79 9.84 10.68 4.55
CA ALA A 79 10.13 12.08 4.23
C ALA A 79 10.26 12.33 2.72
N LYS A 80 10.63 11.32 1.92
CA LYS A 80 10.69 11.36 0.45
C LYS A 80 9.36 11.04 -0.24
N GLY A 81 8.32 10.69 0.52
CA GLY A 81 6.96 10.54 0.04
C GLY A 81 6.45 9.11 -0.10
N ILE A 82 7.01 8.13 0.60
CA ILE A 82 6.40 6.80 0.75
C ILE A 82 5.52 6.78 2.01
N ALA A 83 4.30 6.24 1.90
CA ALA A 83 3.50 5.86 3.07
C ALA A 83 3.19 4.36 3.00
N TYR A 84 3.04 3.73 4.16
CA TYR A 84 2.82 2.29 4.26
C TYR A 84 1.72 1.94 5.26
N VAL A 85 0.78 1.15 4.84
CA VAL A 85 -0.24 0.51 5.67
C VAL A 85 0.09 -0.99 5.70
N PRO A 86 0.66 -1.50 6.80
CA PRO A 86 1.02 -2.91 6.92
C PRO A 86 -0.19 -3.80 7.12
N GLN A 87 -0.03 -5.09 6.84
CA GLN A 87 -0.96 -6.14 7.24
C GLN A 87 -1.24 -6.02 8.76
N GLY A 88 -2.50 -6.19 9.17
CA GLY A 88 -2.90 -6.02 10.57
C GLY A 88 -3.10 -4.57 11.02
N ARG A 89 -3.10 -3.58 10.08
CA ARG A 89 -3.51 -2.17 10.29
C ARG A 89 -2.60 -1.35 11.19
N MET A 90 -2.08 -1.91 12.27
CA MET A 90 -1.18 -1.30 13.27
C MET A 90 -1.64 0.09 13.74
N ILE A 91 -2.93 0.23 14.07
CA ILE A 91 -3.47 1.45 14.68
C ILE A 91 -3.07 1.50 16.17
N PHE A 92 -3.14 2.68 16.76
CA PHE A 92 -2.96 2.85 18.22
C PHE A 92 -4.31 2.65 18.92
N PRO A 93 -4.55 1.51 19.60
CA PRO A 93 -5.88 1.16 20.12
C PRO A 93 -6.34 2.07 21.27
N THR A 94 -5.42 2.67 22.00
CA THR A 94 -5.71 3.55 23.14
C THR A 94 -5.94 5.01 22.74
N LEU A 95 -5.44 5.43 21.58
CA LEU A 95 -5.66 6.75 21.01
C LEU A 95 -7.04 6.83 20.34
N THR A 96 -7.63 8.01 20.32
CA THR A 96 -8.84 8.30 19.55
C THR A 96 -8.57 8.20 18.04
N VAL A 97 -9.63 8.17 17.23
CA VAL A 97 -9.52 8.22 15.77
C VAL A 97 -8.74 9.48 15.33
N GLU A 98 -9.11 10.65 15.87
CA GLU A 98 -8.46 11.91 15.55
C GLU A 98 -6.98 11.91 15.93
N GLU A 99 -6.62 11.45 17.14
CA GLU A 99 -5.23 11.34 17.58
C GLU A 99 -4.43 10.34 16.73
N ASN A 100 -5.03 9.19 16.36
CA ASN A 100 -4.40 8.26 15.43
C ASN A 100 -4.02 8.91 14.10
N ILE A 101 -4.93 9.69 13.49
CA ILE A 101 -4.67 10.39 12.23
C ILE A 101 -3.58 11.46 12.45
N GLN A 102 -3.62 12.20 13.56
CA GLN A 102 -2.65 13.25 13.89
C GLN A 102 -1.23 12.72 14.03
N THR A 103 -1.01 11.45 14.42
CA THR A 103 0.35 10.88 14.44
C THR A 103 1.03 10.91 13.07
N GLY A 104 0.26 10.84 11.97
CA GLY A 104 0.79 10.96 10.61
C GLY A 104 1.22 12.40 10.24
N LEU A 105 0.82 13.39 11.02
CA LEU A 105 1.15 14.80 10.79
C LEU A 105 2.41 15.27 11.53
N GLU A 106 3.17 14.38 12.17
CA GLU A 106 4.32 14.76 13.01
C GLU A 106 5.33 15.64 12.24
N ASN A 107 5.63 15.27 11.01
CA ASN A 107 6.55 16.00 10.14
C ASN A 107 5.86 17.01 9.19
N SER A 108 4.55 17.19 9.31
CA SER A 108 3.81 18.15 8.49
C SER A 108 3.97 19.58 9.03
N LYS A 109 3.99 20.55 8.12
CA LYS A 109 3.96 21.98 8.47
C LYS A 109 2.65 22.38 9.14
N THR A 110 1.56 21.72 8.80
CA THR A 110 0.26 21.89 9.44
C THR A 110 -0.08 20.70 10.32
N LYS A 111 -0.58 20.94 11.52
CA LYS A 111 -1.06 19.90 12.44
C LYS A 111 -2.57 19.66 12.28
N ARG A 112 -3.19 20.27 11.27
CA ARG A 112 -4.62 20.12 11.00
C ARG A 112 -4.83 18.97 10.00
N ILE A 113 -5.74 18.07 10.33
CA ILE A 113 -6.17 17.00 9.43
C ILE A 113 -6.91 17.65 8.25
N PRO A 114 -6.52 17.37 6.99
CA PRO A 114 -7.25 17.87 5.82
C PRO A 114 -8.70 17.37 5.78
N GLU A 115 -9.62 18.25 5.41
CA GLU A 115 -11.07 17.92 5.38
C GLU A 115 -11.37 16.77 4.40
N GLU A 116 -10.63 16.65 3.32
CA GLU A 116 -10.75 15.57 2.34
C GLU A 116 -10.57 14.16 2.94
N ILE A 117 -9.78 14.02 4.01
CA ILE A 117 -9.60 12.73 4.70
C ILE A 117 -10.92 12.25 5.30
N TYR A 118 -11.67 13.16 5.90
CA TYR A 118 -12.99 12.84 6.44
C TYR A 118 -14.07 12.73 5.35
N ALA A 119 -13.89 13.45 4.23
CA ALA A 119 -14.76 13.27 3.06
C ALA A 119 -14.60 11.87 2.44
N LEU A 120 -13.36 11.35 2.38
CA LEU A 120 -13.07 9.99 1.90
C LEU A 120 -13.60 8.90 2.85
N PHE A 121 -13.57 9.16 4.16
CA PHE A 121 -13.95 8.23 5.22
C PHE A 121 -14.89 8.89 6.23
N PRO A 122 -16.17 9.15 5.88
CA PRO A 122 -17.11 9.89 6.73
C PRO A 122 -17.29 9.26 8.13
N VAL A 123 -17.25 7.93 8.22
CA VAL A 123 -17.35 7.19 9.49
C VAL A 123 -16.27 7.61 10.50
N LEU A 124 -15.09 8.02 10.02
CA LEU A 124 -14.01 8.47 10.91
C LEU A 124 -14.32 9.85 11.53
N TRP A 125 -15.05 10.72 10.82
CA TRP A 125 -15.53 11.97 11.38
C TRP A 125 -16.54 11.73 12.49
N ASP A 126 -17.54 10.88 12.25
CA ASP A 126 -18.57 10.55 13.22
C ASP A 126 -17.99 9.92 14.49
N MET A 127 -16.88 9.18 14.34
CA MET A 127 -16.22 8.46 15.42
C MET A 127 -14.92 9.13 15.92
N LYS A 128 -14.64 10.38 15.55
CA LYS A 128 -13.34 11.04 15.78
C LYS A 128 -12.85 11.00 17.23
N ARG A 129 -13.77 11.03 18.20
CA ARG A 129 -13.45 10.95 19.65
C ARG A 129 -13.43 9.53 20.21
N ARG A 130 -13.77 8.50 19.39
CA ARG A 130 -13.77 7.11 19.82
C ARG A 130 -12.36 6.53 19.78
N LYS A 131 -12.01 5.69 20.74
CA LYS A 131 -10.73 4.98 20.75
C LYS A 131 -10.63 4.01 19.58
N GLY A 132 -9.46 3.95 18.92
CA GLY A 132 -9.22 3.09 17.76
C GLY A 132 -9.48 1.62 18.03
N GLY A 133 -9.16 1.12 19.24
CA GLY A 133 -9.42 -0.26 19.62
C GLY A 133 -10.90 -0.64 19.70
N ASN A 134 -11.82 0.34 19.76
CA ASN A 134 -13.26 0.13 19.80
C ASN A 134 -13.93 0.20 18.42
N LEU A 135 -13.15 0.31 17.36
CA LEU A 135 -13.61 0.29 15.97
C LEU A 135 -13.73 -1.14 15.44
N SER A 136 -14.65 -1.35 14.49
CA SER A 136 -14.67 -2.61 13.71
C SER A 136 -13.40 -2.75 12.87
N GLY A 137 -13.08 -3.98 12.41
CA GLY A 137 -11.90 -4.22 11.57
C GLY A 137 -11.85 -3.34 10.32
N GLY A 138 -12.98 -3.16 9.63
CA GLY A 138 -13.07 -2.28 8.46
C GLY A 138 -12.85 -0.80 8.79
N GLN A 139 -13.39 -0.32 9.93
CA GLN A 139 -13.16 1.05 10.40
C GLN A 139 -11.70 1.28 10.81
N GLN A 140 -11.06 0.28 11.41
CA GLN A 140 -9.63 0.33 11.72
C GLN A 140 -8.77 0.38 10.45
N GLN A 141 -9.18 -0.32 9.39
CA GLN A 141 -8.51 -0.27 8.10
C GLN A 141 -8.62 1.12 7.45
N GLN A 142 -9.83 1.70 7.45
CA GLN A 142 -10.04 3.07 6.99
C GLN A 142 -9.20 4.06 7.80
N LEU A 143 -9.12 3.88 9.13
CA LEU A 143 -8.28 4.70 10.01
C LEU A 143 -6.78 4.58 9.66
N ALA A 144 -6.28 3.37 9.41
CA ALA A 144 -4.89 3.13 9.03
C ALA A 144 -4.55 3.80 7.69
N ILE A 145 -5.46 3.71 6.70
CA ILE A 145 -5.31 4.38 5.40
C ILE A 145 -5.35 5.90 5.57
N ALA A 146 -6.30 6.44 6.33
CA ALA A 146 -6.42 7.87 6.62
C ALA A 146 -5.13 8.42 7.25
N ARG A 147 -4.56 7.71 8.25
CA ARG A 147 -3.29 8.05 8.89
C ARG A 147 -2.11 8.05 7.91
N ALA A 148 -2.09 7.14 6.96
CA ALA A 148 -1.06 7.12 5.91
C ALA A 148 -1.24 8.30 4.93
N LEU A 149 -2.47 8.62 4.53
CA LEU A 149 -2.77 9.67 3.56
C LEU A 149 -2.47 11.09 4.06
N VAL A 150 -2.53 11.35 5.39
CA VAL A 150 -2.23 12.69 5.94
C VAL A 150 -0.74 13.04 5.86
N THR A 151 0.15 12.06 5.60
CA THR A 151 1.57 12.33 5.34
C THR A 151 1.81 12.95 3.97
N ASP A 152 0.77 13.11 3.13
CA ASP A 152 0.80 13.59 1.74
C ASP A 152 1.76 12.78 0.86
N PRO A 153 1.57 11.45 0.75
CA PRO A 153 2.50 10.58 0.07
C PRO A 153 2.43 10.73 -1.45
N LYS A 154 3.57 10.49 -2.13
CA LYS A 154 3.66 10.28 -3.58
C LYS A 154 3.36 8.81 -3.95
N VAL A 155 3.75 7.90 -3.05
CA VAL A 155 3.56 6.45 -3.17
C VAL A 155 2.91 5.93 -1.91
N LEU A 156 1.75 5.29 -2.02
CA LEU A 156 1.04 4.63 -0.94
C LEU A 156 1.15 3.12 -1.11
N LEU A 157 1.75 2.45 -0.13
CA LEU A 157 1.87 1.00 -0.07
C LEU A 157 0.79 0.41 0.85
N LEU A 158 -0.02 -0.54 0.36
CA LEU A 158 -1.09 -1.20 1.12
C LEU A 158 -0.86 -2.72 1.11
N ASP A 159 -0.57 -3.30 2.27
CA ASP A 159 -0.29 -4.73 2.41
C ASP A 159 -1.54 -5.48 2.89
N GLU A 160 -2.17 -6.24 1.98
CA GLU A 160 -3.40 -7.01 2.18
C GLU A 160 -4.53 -6.20 2.86
N PRO A 161 -4.94 -5.07 2.27
CA PRO A 161 -5.88 -4.15 2.90
C PRO A 161 -7.29 -4.72 3.08
N THR A 162 -7.63 -5.84 2.46
CA THR A 162 -8.98 -6.45 2.56
C THR A 162 -9.07 -7.57 3.58
N GLU A 163 -7.94 -7.96 4.20
CA GLU A 163 -7.92 -9.10 5.12
C GLU A 163 -8.85 -8.92 6.33
N GLY A 164 -9.77 -9.87 6.53
CA GLY A 164 -10.71 -9.87 7.65
C GLY A 164 -11.72 -8.71 7.63
N ILE A 165 -12.05 -8.20 6.43
CA ILE A 165 -12.97 -7.07 6.24
C ILE A 165 -14.24 -7.52 5.52
N GLN A 166 -15.38 -6.95 5.91
CA GLN A 166 -16.66 -7.21 5.28
C GLN A 166 -16.72 -6.66 3.84
N PRO A 167 -17.38 -7.35 2.89
CA PRO A 167 -17.42 -6.95 1.48
C PRO A 167 -17.91 -5.53 1.21
N SER A 168 -18.87 -5.02 2.00
CA SER A 168 -19.36 -3.65 1.86
C SER A 168 -18.26 -2.62 2.13
N ILE A 169 -17.47 -2.82 3.18
CA ILE A 169 -16.37 -1.93 3.55
C ILE A 169 -15.21 -2.02 2.54
N ILE A 170 -14.97 -3.21 1.97
CA ILE A 170 -13.97 -3.39 0.90
C ILE A 170 -14.31 -2.47 -0.30
N LYS A 171 -15.58 -2.39 -0.69
CA LYS A 171 -16.04 -1.49 -1.76
C LYS A 171 -15.84 -0.02 -1.41
N ASP A 172 -16.12 0.38 -0.17
CA ASP A 172 -15.89 1.75 0.30
C ASP A 172 -14.40 2.11 0.25
N ILE A 173 -13.52 1.19 0.67
CA ILE A 173 -12.06 1.37 0.57
C ILE A 173 -11.64 1.49 -0.89
N ALA A 174 -12.12 0.63 -1.79
CA ALA A 174 -11.80 0.69 -3.21
C ALA A 174 -12.20 2.03 -3.83
N LYS A 175 -13.40 2.53 -3.49
CA LYS A 175 -13.89 3.83 -3.95
C LYS A 175 -12.98 4.96 -3.44
N ALA A 176 -12.67 5.00 -2.14
CA ALA A 176 -11.82 6.01 -1.54
C ALA A 176 -10.40 6.01 -2.15
N LEU A 177 -9.80 4.83 -2.41
CA LEU A 177 -8.49 4.72 -3.05
C LEU A 177 -8.51 5.25 -4.49
N ASN A 178 -9.53 4.91 -5.26
CA ASN A 178 -9.69 5.43 -6.63
C ASN A 178 -9.90 6.95 -6.65
N GLU A 179 -10.62 7.50 -5.69
CA GLU A 179 -10.88 8.93 -5.55
C GLU A 179 -9.61 9.70 -5.17
N ILE A 180 -8.91 9.28 -4.10
CA ILE A 180 -7.69 9.96 -3.66
C ILE A 180 -6.55 9.86 -4.67
N ARG A 181 -6.42 8.73 -5.36
CA ARG A 181 -5.46 8.55 -6.44
C ARG A 181 -5.64 9.61 -7.52
N LYS A 182 -6.88 9.80 -7.99
CA LYS A 182 -7.21 10.81 -9.02
C LYS A 182 -7.03 12.23 -8.50
N LEU A 183 -7.44 12.49 -7.25
CA LEU A 183 -7.39 13.83 -6.67
C LEU A 183 -5.95 14.32 -6.48
N ARG A 184 -5.07 13.46 -5.98
CA ARG A 184 -3.67 13.82 -5.65
C ARG A 184 -2.64 13.34 -6.67
N GLY A 185 -3.04 12.54 -7.67
CA GLY A 185 -2.12 11.98 -8.66
C GLY A 185 -1.10 10.99 -8.07
N ILE A 186 -1.40 10.39 -6.90
CA ILE A 186 -0.49 9.47 -6.21
C ILE A 186 -0.41 8.12 -6.93
N THR A 187 0.70 7.43 -6.71
CA THR A 187 0.85 6.01 -7.07
C THR A 187 0.43 5.15 -5.90
N ILE A 188 -0.40 4.14 -6.13
CA ILE A 188 -0.78 3.14 -5.12
C ILE A 188 -0.18 1.81 -5.52
N VAL A 189 0.48 1.12 -4.60
CA VAL A 189 0.87 -0.27 -4.75
C VAL A 189 0.16 -1.08 -3.69
N VAL A 190 -0.62 -2.07 -4.12
CA VAL A 190 -1.40 -2.92 -3.21
C VAL A 190 -0.96 -4.38 -3.36
N SER A 191 -0.68 -5.07 -2.26
CA SER A 191 -0.56 -6.53 -2.25
C SER A 191 -1.91 -7.15 -1.94
N GLU A 192 -2.30 -8.20 -2.67
CA GLU A 192 -3.62 -8.81 -2.49
C GLU A 192 -3.68 -10.27 -2.93
N GLN A 193 -4.71 -10.96 -2.39
CA GLN A 193 -5.15 -12.27 -2.82
C GLN A 193 -6.58 -12.22 -3.39
N VAL A 194 -7.35 -11.19 -3.00
CA VAL A 194 -8.74 -10.99 -3.42
C VAL A 194 -8.76 -10.33 -4.79
N LEU A 195 -8.87 -11.16 -5.85
CA LEU A 195 -8.82 -10.69 -7.23
C LEU A 195 -9.92 -9.64 -7.54
N SER A 196 -11.13 -9.79 -6.99
CA SER A 196 -12.20 -8.80 -7.22
C SER A 196 -11.81 -7.40 -6.74
N PHE A 197 -11.19 -7.27 -5.57
CA PHE A 197 -10.72 -5.98 -5.09
C PHE A 197 -9.59 -5.42 -5.97
N ALA A 198 -8.62 -6.26 -6.37
CA ALA A 198 -7.56 -5.82 -7.29
C ALA A 198 -8.15 -5.31 -8.62
N MET A 199 -9.17 -5.99 -9.17
CA MET A 199 -9.88 -5.55 -10.38
C MET A 199 -10.65 -4.23 -10.19
N ASP A 200 -11.09 -3.92 -8.96
CA ASP A 200 -11.79 -2.67 -8.66
C ASP A 200 -10.83 -1.46 -8.56
N VAL A 201 -9.56 -1.67 -8.20
CA VAL A 201 -8.62 -0.57 -7.90
C VAL A 201 -7.43 -0.48 -8.84
N ALA A 202 -6.92 -1.59 -9.37
CA ALA A 202 -5.66 -1.62 -10.11
C ALA A 202 -5.83 -1.23 -11.59
N ASP A 203 -4.79 -0.63 -12.15
CA ASP A 203 -4.62 -0.41 -13.60
C ASP A 203 -3.75 -1.51 -14.21
N ARG A 204 -2.75 -2.00 -13.44
CA ARG A 204 -1.92 -3.16 -13.79
C ARG A 204 -1.84 -4.13 -12.63
N LEU A 205 -1.74 -5.41 -12.99
CA LEU A 205 -1.58 -6.53 -12.06
C LEU A 205 -0.29 -7.26 -12.35
N PHE A 206 0.47 -7.54 -11.30
CA PHE A 206 1.59 -8.46 -11.30
C PHE A 206 1.23 -9.68 -10.46
N VAL A 207 1.77 -10.84 -10.82
CA VAL A 207 1.70 -12.04 -9.98
C VAL A 207 3.08 -12.32 -9.42
N ILE A 208 3.16 -12.46 -8.09
CA ILE A 208 4.37 -12.87 -7.40
C ILE A 208 4.26 -14.33 -6.98
N GLU A 209 5.29 -15.12 -7.32
CA GLU A 209 5.43 -16.52 -6.94
C GLU A 209 6.89 -16.81 -6.60
N GLY A 210 7.12 -17.46 -5.45
CA GLY A 210 8.47 -17.79 -4.98
C GLY A 210 9.43 -16.59 -4.97
N GLY A 211 8.95 -15.40 -4.61
CA GLY A 211 9.77 -14.19 -4.56
C GLY A 211 10.14 -13.58 -5.92
N ARG A 212 9.46 -13.96 -7.00
CA ARG A 212 9.64 -13.43 -8.37
C ARG A 212 8.33 -12.90 -8.93
N LEU A 213 8.38 -11.86 -9.76
CA LEU A 213 7.24 -11.49 -10.59
C LEU A 213 7.20 -12.39 -11.81
N VAL A 214 6.17 -13.23 -11.90
CA VAL A 214 6.05 -14.28 -12.95
C VAL A 214 5.07 -13.89 -14.05
N HIS A 215 4.21 -12.89 -13.80
CA HIS A 215 3.23 -12.43 -14.78
C HIS A 215 2.94 -10.95 -14.57
N GLU A 216 2.68 -10.22 -15.67
CA GLU A 216 2.23 -8.84 -15.70
C GLU A 216 1.08 -8.72 -16.71
N THR A 217 0.03 -7.98 -16.35
CA THR A 217 -1.08 -7.68 -17.26
C THR A 217 -1.72 -6.34 -16.94
N ALA A 218 -2.19 -5.62 -17.94
CA ALA A 218 -3.09 -4.49 -17.75
C ALA A 218 -4.49 -5.00 -17.36
N ARG A 219 -5.21 -4.27 -16.51
CA ARG A 219 -6.55 -4.68 -16.03
C ARG A 219 -7.51 -5.04 -17.13
N ASP A 220 -7.56 -4.23 -18.20
CA ASP A 220 -8.46 -4.40 -19.34
C ASP A 220 -8.14 -5.62 -20.22
N LYS A 221 -6.91 -6.16 -20.07
CA LYS A 221 -6.42 -7.36 -20.78
C LYS A 221 -6.31 -8.58 -19.87
N THR A 222 -6.76 -8.47 -18.62
CA THR A 222 -6.60 -9.54 -17.62
C THR A 222 -7.52 -10.72 -17.93
N ASP A 223 -6.93 -11.89 -18.17
CA ASP A 223 -7.64 -13.16 -18.09
C ASP A 223 -7.82 -13.56 -16.62
N VAL A 224 -9.05 -13.38 -16.13
CA VAL A 224 -9.44 -13.68 -14.75
C VAL A 224 -9.17 -15.14 -14.39
N ASN A 225 -9.38 -16.08 -15.30
CA ASN A 225 -9.15 -17.51 -15.04
C ASN A 225 -7.67 -17.82 -14.94
N HIS A 226 -6.84 -17.19 -15.77
CA HIS A 226 -5.40 -17.32 -15.70
C HIS A 226 -4.86 -16.80 -14.36
N ILE A 227 -5.25 -15.60 -13.93
CA ILE A 227 -4.83 -15.07 -12.62
C ILE A 227 -5.33 -15.95 -11.46
N LYS A 228 -6.59 -16.44 -11.52
CA LYS A 228 -7.11 -17.37 -10.52
C LYS A 228 -6.29 -18.65 -10.40
N ALA A 229 -5.71 -19.17 -11.50
CA ALA A 229 -4.87 -20.35 -11.45
C ALA A 229 -3.62 -20.15 -10.58
N TYR A 230 -3.01 -18.96 -10.57
CA TYR A 230 -1.89 -18.63 -9.67
C TYR A 230 -2.33 -18.45 -8.20
N LEU A 231 -3.60 -18.08 -7.96
CA LEU A 231 -4.13 -17.83 -6.62
C LEU A 231 -4.76 -19.09 -5.99
N SER A 232 -5.07 -20.10 -6.80
CA SER A 232 -5.65 -21.37 -6.35
C SER A 232 -4.55 -22.35 -5.88
N VAL A 233 -4.91 -23.24 -4.96
CA VAL A 233 -4.04 -24.33 -4.49
C VAL A 233 -4.10 -25.48 -5.47
#